data_f10637c36ce589e5b8c3fe9121d42338
#
_entry.id   f10637c36ce589e5b8c3fe9121d42338
#
_cell.length_a   1.000
_cell.length_b   1.000
_cell.length_c   1.000
_cell.angle_alpha   90.00
_cell.angle_beta   90.00
_cell.angle_gamma   90.00
#
_symmetry.space_group_name_H-M   'P 1'
#
loop_
_entity.id
_entity.type
_entity.pdbx_description
1 polymer ?
#
loop_
_entity_poly.entity_id
_entity_poly.type
_entity_poly.pdbx_seq_one_letter_code
_entity_poly.pdbx_strand_id
1 'polypeptide(L)'
;MEGHSHQLPETDTICAIATPPGVGGVGVIRVSGPLSTDIAKKILDVPMEARRAHFARFKDGQGQTIDSGIALLFTAPASFTGEDVLELQGHGGPQILQMLMTRIMALGARPARPGEFSERAFLNNKLDLVQAEAIADLIESGTEASARAAQRSLDGVFSDQVNKLQQELIDLRVFVEAAMDFPDEEIDFLADSDVLERLGRAGENLQQLSDQAHQGQLLRDGINIAIAGLPNAGKSSLLNALAGRDSAIVTDTPGTTRDVLREYISLDGLPVHVADTAGIRESTDQVEAEGVRRARAAFVSADLVLLVVDSTQALEPQQALKTEVPENIPCIEVHNKIDLSGAETVVDEDLLMVGVSSKKGQGLQNLVRLIKQVVGASSSHEGVFSARTRHLDALKRTQNHVESGREQLQHYNAPETLAEELRLAQKSLGEITGQYLPDDLLGAIFSSFCIGK
;
A
#
# COMPACT_ATOMS: atom_id res chain seq x y z
N MET A 1 -15.12 16.44 -27.95
CA MET A 1 -14.97 15.02 -27.56
C MET A 1 -13.97 14.37 -28.51
N GLU A 2 -12.70 14.43 -28.18
CA GLU A 2 -11.69 13.61 -28.86
C GLU A 2 -11.11 12.72 -27.77
N GLY A 3 -11.56 11.46 -27.79
CA GLY A 3 -10.99 10.44 -26.94
C GLY A 3 -9.53 10.24 -27.34
N HIS A 4 -8.61 10.56 -26.46
CA HIS A 4 -7.23 10.15 -26.59
C HIS A 4 -7.21 8.62 -26.47
N SER A 5 -7.29 7.95 -27.63
CA SER A 5 -6.95 6.55 -27.73
C SER A 5 -5.46 6.45 -27.42
N HIS A 6 -5.10 5.94 -26.24
CA HIS A 6 -3.75 5.45 -25.97
C HIS A 6 -3.44 4.41 -27.05
N GLN A 7 -2.66 4.81 -28.06
CA GLN A 7 -2.12 3.84 -29.02
C GLN A 7 -1.12 2.99 -28.21
N LEU A 8 -1.53 1.75 -27.96
CA LEU A 8 -0.61 0.72 -27.49
C LEU A 8 0.58 0.70 -28.47
N PRO A 9 1.84 0.79 -28.00
CA PRO A 9 2.99 0.50 -28.84
C PRO A 9 2.78 -0.88 -29.47
N GLU A 10 3.31 -1.09 -30.69
CA GLU A 10 3.22 -2.38 -31.40
C GLU A 10 3.37 -3.52 -30.40
N THR A 11 2.32 -4.37 -30.30
CA THR A 11 2.18 -5.36 -29.24
C THR A 11 3.28 -6.42 -29.38
N ASP A 12 4.41 -6.17 -28.73
CA ASP A 12 5.51 -7.13 -28.62
C ASP A 12 5.17 -8.20 -27.54
N THR A 13 5.90 -9.31 -27.57
CA THR A 13 5.74 -10.38 -26.59
C THR A 13 6.79 -10.25 -25.51
N ILE A 14 6.34 -10.25 -24.26
CA ILE A 14 7.20 -10.16 -23.07
C ILE A 14 7.26 -11.49 -22.32
N CYS A 15 8.36 -11.70 -21.58
CA CYS A 15 8.53 -12.86 -20.72
C CYS A 15 9.26 -12.51 -19.43
N ALA A 16 8.91 -13.21 -18.34
CA ALA A 16 9.60 -13.09 -17.06
C ALA A 16 9.48 -14.36 -16.21
N ILE A 17 10.41 -14.52 -15.27
CA ILE A 17 10.28 -15.46 -14.17
C ILE A 17 9.32 -14.82 -13.15
N ALA A 18 8.18 -15.48 -12.90
CA ALA A 18 7.12 -14.96 -12.03
C ALA A 18 7.23 -15.42 -10.56
N THR A 19 8.15 -16.35 -10.27
CA THR A 19 8.44 -16.81 -8.91
C THR A 19 9.61 -16.03 -8.32
N PRO A 20 9.67 -15.85 -6.97
CA PRO A 20 10.80 -15.18 -6.32
C PRO A 20 12.15 -15.81 -6.68
N PRO A 21 13.26 -15.05 -6.66
CA PRO A 21 14.60 -15.58 -6.87
C PRO A 21 14.99 -16.56 -5.76
N GLY A 22 15.73 -17.60 -6.13
CA GLY A 22 16.22 -18.62 -5.19
C GLY A 22 16.03 -20.04 -5.72
N VAL A 23 16.25 -21.04 -4.86
CA VAL A 23 16.05 -22.44 -5.17
C VAL A 23 14.70 -22.88 -4.58
N GLY A 24 13.79 -23.33 -5.44
CA GLY A 24 12.46 -23.78 -5.04
C GLY A 24 12.05 -25.07 -5.74
N GLY A 25 11.03 -25.74 -5.25
CA GLY A 25 10.46 -26.94 -5.88
C GLY A 25 9.77 -26.63 -7.22
N VAL A 26 9.22 -25.41 -7.35
CA VAL A 26 8.52 -24.96 -8.56
C VAL A 26 9.02 -23.58 -8.97
N GLY A 27 9.24 -23.41 -10.28
CA GLY A 27 9.51 -22.11 -10.89
C GLY A 27 8.50 -21.86 -12.03
N VAL A 28 8.03 -20.62 -12.14
CA VAL A 28 7.05 -20.22 -13.13
C VAL A 28 7.65 -19.18 -14.06
N ILE A 29 7.56 -19.42 -15.37
CA ILE A 29 7.84 -18.42 -16.40
C ILE A 29 6.53 -18.02 -17.04
N ARG A 30 6.29 -16.71 -17.15
CA ARG A 30 5.12 -16.14 -17.82
C ARG A 30 5.54 -15.44 -19.10
N VAL A 31 4.77 -15.66 -20.17
CA VAL A 31 4.93 -15.01 -21.46
C VAL A 31 3.59 -14.36 -21.82
N SER A 32 3.58 -13.10 -22.25
CA SER A 32 2.37 -12.37 -22.65
C SER A 32 2.59 -11.67 -23.98
N GLY A 33 1.63 -11.78 -24.88
CA GLY A 33 1.65 -11.12 -26.18
C GLY A 33 1.38 -12.07 -27.35
N PRO A 34 1.41 -11.55 -28.61
CA PRO A 34 0.96 -12.25 -29.79
C PRO A 34 1.75 -13.52 -30.14
N LEU A 35 3.00 -13.64 -29.71
CA LEU A 35 3.82 -14.82 -29.97
C LEU A 35 3.61 -15.95 -28.94
N SER A 36 2.82 -15.76 -27.88
CA SER A 36 2.68 -16.73 -26.78
C SER A 36 2.22 -18.11 -27.26
N THR A 37 1.23 -18.16 -28.14
CA THR A 37 0.73 -19.44 -28.74
C THR A 37 1.78 -20.10 -29.64
N ASP A 38 2.55 -19.34 -30.43
CA ASP A 38 3.59 -19.90 -31.29
C ASP A 38 4.84 -20.32 -30.51
N ILE A 39 5.17 -19.64 -29.44
CA ILE A 39 6.20 -20.05 -28.49
C ILE A 39 5.81 -21.39 -27.85
N ALA A 40 4.56 -21.53 -27.42
CA ALA A 40 4.05 -22.78 -26.86
C ALA A 40 4.25 -23.97 -27.84
N LYS A 41 3.86 -23.83 -29.11
CA LYS A 41 4.02 -24.86 -30.14
C LYS A 41 5.48 -25.25 -30.36
N LYS A 42 6.45 -24.33 -30.16
CA LYS A 42 7.88 -24.59 -30.44
C LYS A 42 8.65 -25.12 -29.22
N ILE A 43 8.13 -24.90 -28.02
CA ILE A 43 8.78 -25.33 -26.76
C ILE A 43 8.17 -26.65 -26.27
N LEU A 44 6.87 -26.86 -26.45
CA LEU A 44 6.16 -28.00 -25.88
C LEU A 44 6.09 -29.17 -26.90
N ASP A 45 6.04 -30.39 -26.39
CA ASP A 45 5.88 -31.60 -27.17
C ASP A 45 4.41 -32.06 -27.31
N VAL A 46 3.48 -31.27 -26.78
CA VAL A 46 2.03 -31.56 -26.80
C VAL A 46 1.25 -30.34 -27.33
N PRO A 47 0.12 -30.54 -28.00
CA PRO A 47 -0.78 -29.46 -28.36
C PRO A 47 -1.42 -28.86 -27.10
N MET A 48 -1.66 -27.56 -27.10
CA MET A 48 -2.26 -26.83 -25.98
C MET A 48 -3.74 -26.55 -26.22
N GLU A 49 -4.56 -26.87 -25.23
CA GLU A 49 -5.93 -26.37 -25.10
C GLU A 49 -5.95 -25.21 -24.10
N ALA A 50 -6.63 -24.13 -24.46
CA ALA A 50 -6.72 -22.96 -23.59
C ALA A 50 -7.37 -23.32 -22.23
N ARG A 51 -6.81 -22.79 -21.15
CA ARG A 51 -7.28 -22.94 -19.76
C ARG A 51 -7.27 -24.38 -19.24
N ARG A 52 -6.51 -25.25 -19.86
CA ARG A 52 -6.29 -26.63 -19.42
C ARG A 52 -4.83 -26.83 -19.04
N ALA A 53 -4.59 -27.49 -17.93
CA ALA A 53 -3.25 -27.86 -17.49
C ALA A 53 -2.75 -29.06 -18.33
N HIS A 54 -1.58 -28.90 -18.94
CA HIS A 54 -0.93 -29.94 -19.74
C HIS A 54 0.41 -30.30 -19.12
N PHE A 55 0.65 -31.55 -18.77
CA PHE A 55 1.99 -31.98 -18.43
C PHE A 55 2.77 -32.17 -19.77
N ALA A 56 3.88 -31.46 -19.89
CA ALA A 56 4.67 -31.41 -21.12
C ALA A 56 6.17 -31.37 -20.83
N ARG A 57 6.97 -31.77 -21.83
CA ARG A 57 8.41 -31.53 -21.84
C ARG A 57 8.71 -30.21 -22.51
N PHE A 58 9.55 -29.42 -21.87
CA PHE A 58 10.01 -28.13 -22.39
C PHE A 58 11.31 -28.33 -23.17
N LYS A 59 11.34 -28.01 -24.45
CA LYS A 59 12.42 -28.32 -25.40
C LYS A 59 13.24 -27.10 -25.76
N ASP A 60 14.55 -27.32 -25.91
CA ASP A 60 15.46 -26.35 -26.50
C ASP A 60 15.35 -26.25 -28.03
N GLY A 61 16.29 -25.50 -28.67
CA GLY A 61 16.33 -25.32 -30.12
C GLY A 61 16.76 -26.58 -30.92
N GLN A 62 17.35 -27.57 -30.25
CA GLN A 62 17.81 -28.83 -30.79
C GLN A 62 16.85 -30.00 -30.49
N GLY A 63 15.72 -29.71 -29.82
CA GLY A 63 14.72 -30.71 -29.44
C GLY A 63 15.07 -31.50 -28.17
N GLN A 64 16.15 -31.14 -27.46
CA GLN A 64 16.49 -31.71 -26.16
C GLN A 64 15.57 -31.19 -25.08
N THR A 65 15.24 -32.02 -24.11
CA THR A 65 14.42 -31.61 -22.98
C THR A 65 15.25 -30.78 -22.00
N ILE A 66 14.83 -29.53 -21.76
CA ILE A 66 15.36 -28.65 -20.72
C ILE A 66 14.77 -29.07 -19.37
N ASP A 67 13.45 -29.25 -19.32
CA ASP A 67 12.70 -29.60 -18.12
C ASP A 67 11.35 -30.23 -18.50
N SER A 68 10.56 -30.62 -17.51
CA SER A 68 9.19 -31.08 -17.69
C SER A 68 8.32 -30.54 -16.55
N GLY A 69 7.07 -30.22 -16.88
CA GLY A 69 6.17 -29.65 -15.90
C GLY A 69 4.79 -29.34 -16.48
N ILE A 70 4.08 -28.44 -15.85
CA ILE A 70 2.76 -28.00 -16.29
C ILE A 70 2.90 -26.78 -17.21
N ALA A 71 2.21 -26.81 -18.34
CA ALA A 71 2.02 -25.64 -19.18
C ALA A 71 0.54 -25.25 -19.21
N LEU A 72 0.28 -23.94 -19.16
CA LEU A 72 -1.05 -23.34 -19.23
C LEU A 72 -1.05 -22.27 -20.32
N LEU A 73 -2.08 -22.30 -21.17
CA LEU A 73 -2.31 -21.26 -22.17
C LEU A 73 -3.62 -20.56 -21.89
N PHE A 74 -3.60 -19.23 -21.85
CA PHE A 74 -4.78 -18.37 -21.74
C PHE A 74 -4.86 -17.53 -23.00
N THR A 75 -6.00 -17.59 -23.70
CA THR A 75 -6.21 -16.80 -24.92
C THR A 75 -6.91 -15.49 -24.61
N ALA A 76 -6.56 -14.46 -25.34
CA ALA A 76 -7.21 -13.15 -25.27
C ALA A 76 -8.72 -13.26 -25.54
N PRO A 77 -9.55 -12.42 -24.88
CA PRO A 77 -9.24 -11.49 -23.79
C PRO A 77 -9.26 -12.14 -22.39
N ALA A 78 -9.38 -13.46 -22.31
CA ALA A 78 -9.66 -14.20 -21.07
C ALA A 78 -8.36 -14.63 -20.36
N SER A 79 -7.44 -13.69 -20.15
CA SER A 79 -6.15 -13.83 -19.47
C SER A 79 -5.94 -12.71 -18.47
N PHE A 80 -4.84 -12.74 -17.73
CA PHE A 80 -4.46 -11.68 -16.77
C PHE A 80 -4.21 -10.33 -17.47
N THR A 81 -3.39 -10.33 -18.53
CA THR A 81 -3.05 -9.10 -19.27
C THR A 81 -4.10 -8.72 -20.32
N GLY A 82 -5.09 -9.57 -20.60
CA GLY A 82 -6.00 -9.40 -21.73
C GLY A 82 -5.41 -9.86 -23.07
N GLU A 83 -4.12 -10.24 -23.12
CA GLU A 83 -3.41 -10.80 -24.29
C GLU A 83 -3.38 -12.33 -24.21
N ASP A 84 -2.80 -13.00 -25.22
CA ASP A 84 -2.44 -14.41 -25.07
C ASP A 84 -1.34 -14.58 -24.04
N VAL A 85 -1.53 -15.46 -23.05
CA VAL A 85 -0.57 -15.71 -21.98
C VAL A 85 -0.23 -17.18 -21.91
N LEU A 86 1.08 -17.49 -21.92
CA LEU A 86 1.62 -18.82 -21.67
C LEU A 86 2.32 -18.84 -20.31
N GLU A 87 2.00 -19.81 -19.47
CA GLU A 87 2.74 -20.12 -18.25
C GLU A 87 3.41 -21.50 -18.36
N LEU A 88 4.70 -21.52 -18.04
CA LEU A 88 5.50 -22.74 -17.91
C LEU A 88 5.89 -22.93 -16.45
N GLN A 89 5.36 -23.97 -15.82
CA GLN A 89 5.56 -24.30 -14.42
C GLN A 89 6.46 -25.55 -14.33
N GLY A 90 7.76 -25.34 -14.23
CA GLY A 90 8.78 -26.37 -14.11
C GLY A 90 9.45 -26.41 -12.74
N HIS A 91 10.65 -26.98 -12.66
CA HIS A 91 11.45 -26.96 -11.46
C HIS A 91 12.07 -25.57 -11.22
N GLY A 92 12.10 -25.13 -9.94
CA GLY A 92 12.52 -23.79 -9.53
C GLY A 92 14.05 -23.61 -9.39
N GLY A 93 14.82 -24.39 -10.15
CA GLY A 93 16.27 -24.21 -10.22
C GLY A 93 16.65 -22.99 -11.06
N PRO A 94 17.49 -22.03 -10.56
CA PRO A 94 17.83 -20.81 -11.30
C PRO A 94 18.41 -21.09 -12.70
N GLN A 95 19.22 -22.15 -12.84
CA GLN A 95 19.80 -22.52 -14.13
C GLN A 95 18.75 -22.99 -15.14
N ILE A 96 17.77 -23.78 -14.69
CA ILE A 96 16.67 -24.28 -15.54
C ILE A 96 15.81 -23.12 -16.03
N LEU A 97 15.43 -22.24 -15.11
CA LEU A 97 14.65 -21.05 -15.44
C LEU A 97 15.38 -20.14 -16.43
N GLN A 98 16.69 -19.97 -16.26
CA GLN A 98 17.52 -19.19 -17.20
C GLN A 98 17.60 -19.82 -18.58
N MET A 99 17.71 -21.15 -18.68
CA MET A 99 17.70 -21.87 -19.97
C MET A 99 16.36 -21.69 -20.69
N LEU A 100 15.24 -21.81 -19.96
CA LEU A 100 13.89 -21.59 -20.51
C LEU A 100 13.71 -20.13 -20.96
N MET A 101 14.12 -19.14 -20.15
CA MET A 101 14.09 -17.74 -20.53
C MET A 101 14.89 -17.46 -21.80
N THR A 102 16.11 -17.98 -21.90
CA THR A 102 16.95 -17.86 -23.09
C THR A 102 16.28 -18.45 -24.32
N ARG A 103 15.63 -19.63 -24.19
CA ARG A 103 14.88 -20.27 -25.27
C ARG A 103 13.68 -19.43 -25.73
N ILE A 104 12.91 -18.87 -24.79
CA ILE A 104 11.75 -18.03 -25.06
C ILE A 104 12.18 -16.74 -25.78
N MET A 105 13.25 -16.11 -25.32
CA MET A 105 13.81 -14.89 -25.96
C MET A 105 14.31 -15.20 -27.38
N ALA A 106 14.94 -16.34 -27.60
CA ALA A 106 15.37 -16.78 -28.95
C ALA A 106 14.18 -17.01 -29.92
N LEU A 107 12.96 -17.15 -29.40
CA LEU A 107 11.72 -17.28 -30.19
C LEU A 107 11.01 -15.93 -30.41
N GLY A 108 11.59 -14.81 -29.96
CA GLY A 108 11.15 -13.45 -30.26
C GLY A 108 10.50 -12.68 -29.12
N ALA A 109 10.41 -13.27 -27.93
CA ALA A 109 10.00 -12.52 -26.75
C ALA A 109 11.18 -11.68 -26.18
N ARG A 110 10.87 -10.54 -25.56
CA ARG A 110 11.85 -9.78 -24.77
C ARG A 110 11.59 -9.91 -23.26
N PRO A 111 12.58 -9.64 -22.42
CA PRO A 111 12.35 -9.53 -20.98
C PRO A 111 11.32 -8.44 -20.67
N ALA A 112 10.43 -8.72 -19.73
CA ALA A 112 9.48 -7.75 -19.23
C ALA A 112 10.18 -6.71 -18.33
N ARG A 113 9.70 -5.47 -18.38
CA ARG A 113 10.03 -4.43 -17.40
C ARG A 113 9.35 -4.73 -16.05
N PRO A 114 9.81 -4.13 -14.92
CA PRO A 114 9.08 -4.18 -13.67
C PRO A 114 7.62 -3.76 -13.88
N GLY A 115 6.65 -4.51 -13.30
CA GLY A 115 5.22 -4.23 -13.38
C GLY A 115 4.56 -4.34 -14.75
N GLU A 116 5.27 -4.72 -15.82
CA GLU A 116 4.75 -4.63 -17.19
C GLU A 116 3.53 -5.52 -17.47
N PHE A 117 3.40 -6.66 -16.80
CA PHE A 117 2.17 -7.48 -16.94
C PHE A 117 0.95 -6.79 -16.32
N SER A 118 1.10 -6.13 -15.17
CA SER A 118 0.02 -5.35 -14.54
C SER A 118 -0.29 -4.08 -15.33
N GLU A 119 0.73 -3.41 -15.88
CA GLU A 119 0.57 -2.27 -16.79
C GLU A 119 -0.27 -2.66 -18.01
N ARG A 120 0.02 -3.79 -18.67
CA ARG A 120 -0.78 -4.31 -19.78
C ARG A 120 -2.20 -4.69 -19.37
N ALA A 121 -2.38 -5.28 -18.19
CA ALA A 121 -3.70 -5.57 -17.65
C ALA A 121 -4.52 -4.28 -17.45
N PHE A 122 -3.91 -3.21 -16.93
CA PHE A 122 -4.53 -1.89 -16.81
C PHE A 122 -4.88 -1.30 -18.17
N LEU A 123 -3.93 -1.23 -19.12
CA LEU A 123 -4.15 -0.70 -20.46
C LEU A 123 -5.22 -1.47 -21.25
N ASN A 124 -5.37 -2.76 -21.01
CA ASN A 124 -6.39 -3.62 -21.61
C ASN A 124 -7.70 -3.65 -20.79
N ASN A 125 -7.89 -2.74 -19.84
CA ASN A 125 -9.09 -2.61 -18.99
C ASN A 125 -9.47 -3.91 -18.26
N LYS A 126 -8.46 -4.73 -17.88
CA LYS A 126 -8.65 -5.91 -17.03
C LYS A 126 -8.69 -5.55 -15.56
N LEU A 127 -7.95 -4.53 -15.19
CA LEU A 127 -7.83 -3.96 -13.86
C LEU A 127 -7.85 -2.43 -13.98
N ASP A 128 -8.34 -1.73 -12.98
CA ASP A 128 -8.04 -0.33 -12.79
C ASP A 128 -6.70 -0.14 -12.04
N LEU A 129 -6.28 1.11 -11.87
CA LEU A 129 -4.99 1.38 -11.24
C LEU A 129 -4.93 0.98 -9.77
N VAL A 130 -6.03 1.14 -9.02
CA VAL A 130 -6.13 0.71 -7.60
C VAL A 130 -5.98 -0.81 -7.50
N GLN A 131 -6.66 -1.55 -8.36
CA GLN A 131 -6.58 -3.01 -8.41
C GLN A 131 -5.17 -3.49 -8.80
N ALA A 132 -4.53 -2.80 -9.77
CA ALA A 132 -3.16 -3.10 -10.14
C ALA A 132 -2.17 -2.87 -8.98
N GLU A 133 -2.31 -1.76 -8.26
CA GLU A 133 -1.51 -1.48 -7.06
C GLU A 133 -1.77 -2.47 -5.92
N ALA A 134 -3.03 -2.91 -5.76
CA ALA A 134 -3.41 -3.88 -4.74
C ALA A 134 -2.73 -5.24 -4.91
N ILE A 135 -2.35 -5.63 -6.14
CA ILE A 135 -1.56 -6.84 -6.38
C ILE A 135 -0.18 -6.73 -5.71
N ALA A 136 0.49 -5.59 -5.84
CA ALA A 136 1.77 -5.36 -5.18
C ALA A 136 1.60 -5.35 -3.65
N ASP A 137 0.59 -4.62 -3.15
CA ASP A 137 0.29 -4.53 -1.72
C ASP A 137 -0.02 -5.90 -1.10
N LEU A 138 -0.75 -6.77 -1.82
CA LEU A 138 -1.05 -8.13 -1.37
C LEU A 138 0.20 -9.00 -1.22
N ILE A 139 1.15 -8.85 -2.13
CA ILE A 139 2.42 -9.60 -2.12
C ILE A 139 3.35 -9.13 -1.02
N GLU A 140 3.38 -7.83 -0.77
CA GLU A 140 4.24 -7.18 0.23
C GLU A 140 3.63 -7.18 1.63
N SER A 141 2.36 -7.62 1.76
CA SER A 141 1.64 -7.59 3.04
C SER A 141 2.35 -8.36 4.15
N GLY A 142 2.64 -7.67 5.25
CA GLY A 142 3.31 -8.22 6.43
C GLY A 142 2.35 -8.72 7.52
N THR A 143 1.06 -8.44 7.44
CA THR A 143 0.05 -8.86 8.42
C THR A 143 -1.19 -9.43 7.73
N GLU A 144 -1.98 -10.24 8.47
CA GLU A 144 -3.26 -10.73 7.94
C GLU A 144 -4.22 -9.58 7.64
N ALA A 145 -4.23 -8.53 8.45
CA ALA A 145 -5.07 -7.36 8.25
C ALA A 145 -4.70 -6.61 6.96
N SER A 146 -3.39 -6.38 6.71
CA SER A 146 -2.93 -5.74 5.47
C SER A 146 -3.22 -6.59 4.24
N ALA A 147 -3.03 -7.92 4.31
CA ALA A 147 -3.37 -8.83 3.21
C ALA A 147 -4.87 -8.79 2.87
N ARG A 148 -5.73 -8.81 3.89
CA ARG A 148 -7.19 -8.70 3.70
C ARG A 148 -7.62 -7.34 3.14
N ALA A 149 -6.95 -6.26 3.54
CA ALA A 149 -7.21 -4.91 3.01
C ALA A 149 -6.80 -4.83 1.53
N ALA A 150 -5.61 -5.35 1.17
CA ALA A 150 -5.16 -5.42 -0.21
C ALA A 150 -6.07 -6.29 -1.09
N GLN A 151 -6.54 -7.45 -0.57
CA GLN A 151 -7.49 -8.29 -1.30
C GLN A 151 -8.80 -7.55 -1.59
N ARG A 152 -9.34 -6.79 -0.63
CA ARG A 152 -10.55 -5.99 -0.87
C ARG A 152 -10.36 -4.90 -1.93
N SER A 153 -9.18 -4.25 -1.96
CA SER A 153 -8.85 -3.32 -3.05
C SER A 153 -8.77 -4.02 -4.39
N LEU A 154 -8.18 -5.22 -4.45
CA LEU A 154 -8.12 -6.04 -5.67
C LEU A 154 -9.51 -6.49 -6.12
N ASP A 155 -10.41 -6.80 -5.19
CA ASP A 155 -11.82 -7.13 -5.46
C ASP A 155 -12.65 -5.91 -5.94
N GLY A 156 -12.07 -4.70 -5.93
CA GLY A 156 -12.67 -3.48 -6.46
C GLY A 156 -13.44 -2.63 -5.44
N VAL A 157 -13.46 -2.99 -4.15
CA VAL A 157 -14.25 -2.29 -3.12
C VAL A 157 -13.94 -0.80 -3.08
N PHE A 158 -12.67 -0.42 -3.13
CA PHE A 158 -12.28 1.00 -3.14
C PHE A 158 -12.65 1.69 -4.45
N SER A 159 -12.38 1.06 -5.59
CA SER A 159 -12.72 1.57 -6.91
C SER A 159 -14.22 1.82 -7.08
N ASP A 160 -15.06 0.91 -6.57
CA ASP A 160 -16.51 1.05 -6.62
C ASP A 160 -17.00 2.27 -5.83
N GLN A 161 -16.42 2.52 -4.64
CA GLN A 161 -16.75 3.71 -3.83
C GLN A 161 -16.30 5.00 -4.53
N VAL A 162 -15.09 5.02 -5.11
CA VAL A 162 -14.59 6.16 -5.90
C VAL A 162 -15.48 6.41 -7.11
N ASN A 163 -15.83 5.37 -7.87
CA ASN A 163 -16.66 5.49 -9.07
C ASN A 163 -18.09 5.97 -8.74
N LYS A 164 -18.66 5.49 -7.63
CA LYS A 164 -19.98 5.97 -7.16
C LYS A 164 -19.95 7.46 -6.86
N LEU A 165 -18.96 7.92 -6.11
CA LEU A 165 -18.80 9.33 -5.79
C LEU A 165 -18.51 10.16 -7.05
N GLN A 166 -17.71 9.63 -7.98
CA GLN A 166 -17.46 10.24 -9.28
C GLN A 166 -18.77 10.49 -10.05
N GLN A 167 -19.68 9.49 -10.06
CA GLN A 167 -20.97 9.62 -10.72
C GLN A 167 -21.86 10.67 -10.03
N GLU A 168 -21.89 10.69 -8.69
CA GLU A 168 -22.62 11.71 -7.92
C GLU A 168 -22.16 13.14 -8.28
N LEU A 169 -20.85 13.37 -8.41
CA LEU A 169 -20.28 14.66 -8.81
C LEU A 169 -20.58 14.99 -10.28
N ILE A 170 -20.59 14.01 -11.18
CA ILE A 170 -20.97 14.18 -12.59
C ILE A 170 -22.42 14.61 -12.69
N ASP A 171 -23.32 13.88 -12.02
CA ASP A 171 -24.77 14.17 -12.05
C ASP A 171 -25.07 15.55 -11.49
N LEU A 172 -24.35 15.94 -10.42
CA LEU A 172 -24.50 17.28 -9.84
C LEU A 172 -23.99 18.38 -10.81
N ARG A 173 -22.83 18.19 -11.46
CA ARG A 173 -22.31 19.14 -12.43
C ARG A 173 -23.26 19.31 -13.61
N VAL A 174 -23.75 18.20 -14.19
CA VAL A 174 -24.71 18.22 -15.29
C VAL A 174 -25.97 18.98 -14.89
N PHE A 175 -26.46 18.78 -13.67
CA PHE A 175 -27.63 19.52 -13.17
C PHE A 175 -27.37 21.04 -13.09
N VAL A 176 -26.20 21.45 -12.56
CA VAL A 176 -25.82 22.87 -12.47
C VAL A 176 -25.63 23.49 -13.85
N GLU A 177 -24.95 22.80 -14.78
CA GLU A 177 -24.76 23.27 -16.16
C GLU A 177 -26.12 23.42 -16.90
N ALA A 178 -27.03 22.46 -16.75
CA ALA A 178 -28.36 22.53 -17.33
C ALA A 178 -29.18 23.68 -16.74
N ALA A 179 -29.07 23.96 -15.44
CA ALA A 179 -29.75 25.08 -14.81
C ALA A 179 -29.26 26.46 -15.32
N MET A 180 -27.98 26.55 -15.72
CA MET A 180 -27.43 27.78 -16.33
C MET A 180 -27.86 27.97 -17.78
N ASP A 181 -28.03 26.88 -18.55
CA ASP A 181 -28.39 26.97 -19.97
C ASP A 181 -29.86 27.30 -20.22
N PHE A 182 -30.75 27.13 -19.23
CA PHE A 182 -32.19 27.38 -19.31
C PHE A 182 -32.67 28.38 -18.25
N PRO A 183 -32.19 29.64 -18.28
CA PRO A 183 -32.52 30.64 -17.26
C PRO A 183 -33.98 31.17 -17.34
N ASP A 184 -34.70 30.89 -18.42
CA ASP A 184 -36.07 31.39 -18.67
C ASP A 184 -37.18 30.48 -18.11
N GLU A 185 -36.87 29.35 -17.53
CA GLU A 185 -37.85 28.53 -16.79
C GLU A 185 -38.07 29.15 -15.42
N GLU A 186 -39.37 29.40 -15.04
CA GLU A 186 -39.81 30.07 -13.78
C GLU A 186 -39.35 29.32 -12.46
N ILE A 187 -38.51 28.31 -12.57
CA ILE A 187 -37.98 27.56 -11.44
C ILE A 187 -36.54 28.04 -11.21
N ASP A 188 -36.32 28.72 -10.10
CA ASP A 188 -34.98 29.05 -9.63
C ASP A 188 -34.29 27.75 -9.13
N PHE A 189 -33.81 26.93 -10.08
CA PHE A 189 -33.15 25.64 -9.82
C PHE A 189 -31.95 25.74 -8.89
N LEU A 190 -31.38 26.94 -8.73
CA LEU A 190 -30.19 27.18 -7.90
C LEU A 190 -30.56 27.65 -6.48
N ALA A 191 -31.75 28.29 -6.32
CA ALA A 191 -32.31 28.63 -5.01
C ALA A 191 -32.92 27.38 -4.31
N ASP A 192 -33.14 26.29 -5.05
CA ASP A 192 -33.66 25.08 -4.46
C ASP A 192 -32.58 24.44 -3.55
N SER A 193 -32.95 24.14 -2.32
CA SER A 193 -32.10 23.54 -1.28
C SER A 193 -31.37 22.25 -1.71
N ASP A 194 -31.78 21.66 -2.86
CA ASP A 194 -31.29 20.37 -3.36
C ASP A 194 -29.81 20.42 -3.75
N VAL A 195 -29.29 21.49 -4.41
CA VAL A 195 -27.87 21.56 -4.81
C VAL A 195 -26.95 21.63 -3.61
N LEU A 196 -27.27 22.50 -2.63
CA LEU A 196 -26.47 22.62 -1.41
C LEU A 196 -26.55 21.35 -0.55
N GLU A 197 -27.69 20.68 -0.50
CA GLU A 197 -27.86 19.42 0.17
C GLU A 197 -27.06 18.29 -0.50
N ARG A 198 -27.06 18.23 -1.85
CA ARG A 198 -26.26 17.28 -2.63
C ARG A 198 -24.76 17.50 -2.44
N LEU A 199 -24.30 18.77 -2.45
CA LEU A 199 -22.91 19.12 -2.13
C LEU A 199 -22.53 18.71 -0.71
N GLY A 200 -23.42 18.93 0.27
CA GLY A 200 -23.22 18.50 1.65
C GLY A 200 -23.05 16.98 1.75
N ARG A 201 -23.94 16.23 1.13
CA ARG A 201 -23.86 14.74 1.09
C ARG A 201 -22.58 14.25 0.39
N ALA A 202 -22.20 14.87 -0.72
CA ALA A 202 -20.96 14.53 -1.42
C ALA A 202 -19.73 14.81 -0.53
N GLY A 203 -19.73 15.93 0.22
CA GLY A 203 -18.67 16.24 1.20
C GLY A 203 -18.59 15.23 2.34
N GLU A 204 -19.72 14.79 2.89
CA GLU A 204 -19.78 13.75 3.92
C GLU A 204 -19.27 12.39 3.41
N ASN A 205 -19.70 11.99 2.20
CA ASN A 205 -19.23 10.77 1.55
C ASN A 205 -17.72 10.80 1.29
N LEU A 206 -17.19 11.95 0.83
CA LEU A 206 -15.74 12.18 0.64
C LEU A 206 -14.98 12.06 1.96
N GLN A 207 -15.49 12.65 3.04
CA GLN A 207 -14.84 12.56 4.35
C GLN A 207 -14.80 11.10 4.83
N GLN A 208 -15.91 10.37 4.74
CA GLN A 208 -15.96 8.95 5.12
C GLN A 208 -14.98 8.10 4.30
N LEU A 209 -14.91 8.35 2.98
CA LEU A 209 -13.98 7.65 2.09
C LEU A 209 -12.52 7.99 2.44
N SER A 210 -12.23 9.25 2.78
CA SER A 210 -10.92 9.71 3.21
C SER A 210 -10.47 9.06 4.52
N ASP A 211 -11.38 8.95 5.50
CA ASP A 211 -11.11 8.29 6.78
C ASP A 211 -10.81 6.79 6.58
N GLN A 212 -11.59 6.11 5.75
CA GLN A 212 -11.34 4.70 5.40
C GLN A 212 -10.02 4.53 4.64
N ALA A 213 -9.71 5.41 3.69
CA ALA A 213 -8.46 5.39 2.95
C ALA A 213 -7.25 5.62 3.87
N HIS A 214 -7.37 6.52 4.85
CA HIS A 214 -6.33 6.72 5.86
C HIS A 214 -6.07 5.45 6.68
N GLN A 215 -7.14 4.77 7.14
CA GLN A 215 -7.00 3.46 7.81
C GLN A 215 -6.32 2.42 6.90
N GLY A 216 -6.69 2.42 5.62
CA GLY A 216 -6.08 1.55 4.62
C GLY A 216 -4.60 1.83 4.38
N GLN A 217 -4.21 3.10 4.40
CA GLN A 217 -2.81 3.50 4.31
C GLN A 217 -2.01 3.02 5.52
N LEU A 218 -2.53 3.18 6.74
CA LEU A 218 -1.88 2.68 7.96
C LEU A 218 -1.69 1.15 7.93
N LEU A 219 -2.65 0.40 7.40
CA LEU A 219 -2.52 -1.06 7.26
C LEU A 219 -1.53 -1.47 6.16
N ARG A 220 -1.34 -0.66 5.14
CA ARG A 220 -0.38 -0.90 4.07
C ARG A 220 1.04 -0.47 4.44
N ASP A 221 1.21 0.80 4.80
CA ASP A 221 2.52 1.41 5.03
C ASP A 221 3.06 1.06 6.42
N GLY A 222 2.17 0.70 7.36
CA GLY A 222 2.52 0.57 8.76
C GLY A 222 2.86 1.92 9.39
N ILE A 223 3.38 1.87 10.62
CA ILE A 223 3.88 3.05 11.34
C ILE A 223 5.33 2.84 11.76
N ASN A 224 6.11 3.90 11.74
CA ASN A 224 7.49 3.89 12.22
C ASN A 224 7.53 4.33 13.68
N ILE A 225 7.94 3.43 14.57
CA ILE A 225 8.10 3.74 16.01
C ILE A 225 9.57 3.80 16.35
N ALA A 226 10.00 4.92 16.97
CA ALA A 226 11.31 5.02 17.61
C ALA A 226 11.18 4.73 19.10
N ILE A 227 12.01 3.83 19.63
CA ILE A 227 12.06 3.52 21.07
C ILE A 227 13.26 4.21 21.70
N ALA A 228 13.02 5.15 22.63
CA ALA A 228 14.02 5.92 23.36
C ALA A 228 13.99 5.59 24.86
N GLY A 229 15.05 5.92 25.57
CA GLY A 229 15.17 5.74 27.03
C GLY A 229 16.60 5.46 27.46
N LEU A 230 16.89 5.68 28.73
CA LEU A 230 18.22 5.42 29.31
C LEU A 230 18.65 3.95 29.18
N PRO A 231 19.95 3.65 29.30
CA PRO A 231 20.42 2.28 29.43
C PRO A 231 19.67 1.53 30.54
N ASN A 232 19.35 0.26 30.31
CA ASN A 232 18.61 -0.61 31.24
C ASN A 232 17.17 -0.19 31.60
N ALA A 233 16.58 0.79 30.94
CA ALA A 233 15.16 1.13 31.10
C ALA A 233 14.22 -0.01 30.65
N GLY A 234 14.73 -0.96 29.87
CA GLY A 234 13.98 -2.14 29.43
C GLY A 234 13.44 -2.05 28.00
N LYS A 235 14.06 -1.25 27.13
CA LYS A 235 13.67 -1.06 25.73
C LYS A 235 13.55 -2.38 24.96
N SER A 236 14.61 -3.21 24.95
CA SER A 236 14.60 -4.51 24.28
C SER A 236 13.59 -5.49 24.91
N SER A 237 13.38 -5.40 26.24
CA SER A 237 12.37 -6.22 26.93
C SER A 237 10.94 -5.80 26.51
N LEU A 238 10.71 -4.49 26.33
CA LEU A 238 9.43 -3.96 25.87
C LEU A 238 9.18 -4.41 24.42
N LEU A 239 10.17 -4.26 23.54
CA LEU A 239 10.06 -4.68 22.15
C LEU A 239 9.76 -6.19 22.03
N ASN A 240 10.51 -7.04 22.74
CA ASN A 240 10.26 -8.48 22.79
C ASN A 240 8.85 -8.81 23.34
N ALA A 241 8.38 -8.06 24.33
CA ALA A 241 7.05 -8.28 24.91
C ALA A 241 5.92 -7.85 23.94
N LEU A 242 6.14 -6.82 23.14
CA LEU A 242 5.22 -6.41 22.08
C LEU A 242 5.24 -7.41 20.91
N ALA A 243 6.44 -7.83 20.46
CA ALA A 243 6.60 -8.81 19.38
C ALA A 243 6.06 -10.20 19.71
N GLY A 244 6.14 -10.61 20.98
CA GLY A 244 5.69 -11.94 21.42
C GLY A 244 4.17 -12.08 21.56
N ARG A 245 3.38 -11.02 21.40
CA ARG A 245 1.91 -11.07 21.45
C ARG A 245 1.29 -11.46 20.12
N ASP A 246 1.82 -10.89 19.05
CA ASP A 246 1.42 -11.22 17.68
C ASP A 246 2.65 -11.78 16.97
N SER A 247 2.50 -12.86 16.23
CA SER A 247 3.60 -13.55 15.56
C SER A 247 4.48 -12.56 14.79
N ALA A 248 5.70 -12.34 15.30
CA ALA A 248 6.70 -11.54 14.60
C ALA A 248 6.98 -12.16 13.25
N ILE A 249 6.64 -11.47 12.17
CA ILE A 249 7.05 -11.88 10.83
C ILE A 249 8.43 -11.29 10.61
N VAL A 250 9.45 -12.10 10.96
CA VAL A 250 10.82 -11.82 10.50
C VAL A 250 10.86 -12.15 9.01
N THR A 251 10.63 -11.18 8.17
CA THR A 251 10.95 -11.31 6.75
C THR A 251 12.42 -10.98 6.57
N ASP A 252 13.26 -12.01 6.54
CA ASP A 252 14.58 -11.91 5.92
C ASP A 252 14.35 -11.67 4.42
N THR A 253 14.23 -10.43 4.00
CA THR A 253 14.28 -10.08 2.59
C THR A 253 15.74 -10.07 2.16
N PRO A 254 16.25 -11.06 1.39
CA PRO A 254 17.63 -11.07 0.94
C PRO A 254 17.80 -9.94 -0.09
N GLY A 255 18.55 -8.90 0.25
CA GLY A 255 18.93 -7.86 -0.70
C GLY A 255 19.21 -6.47 -0.14
N THR A 256 18.85 -6.17 1.12
CA THR A 256 19.02 -4.82 1.70
C THR A 256 20.08 -4.79 2.79
N THR A 257 21.34 -5.21 2.49
CA THR A 257 22.45 -5.28 3.44
C THR A 257 23.08 -3.93 3.80
N ARG A 258 22.41 -2.79 3.63
CA ARG A 258 22.95 -1.46 3.97
C ARG A 258 22.02 -0.58 4.81
N ASP A 259 20.77 -0.99 5.07
CA ASP A 259 19.84 -0.19 5.86
C ASP A 259 19.81 -0.67 7.32
N VAL A 260 19.55 0.28 8.23
CA VAL A 260 19.37 0.07 9.67
C VAL A 260 18.45 -1.15 9.89
N LEU A 261 18.87 -2.10 10.72
CA LEU A 261 18.06 -3.26 11.11
C LEU A 261 16.73 -2.75 11.67
N ARG A 262 15.68 -2.87 10.89
CA ARG A 262 14.30 -2.55 11.29
C ARG A 262 13.64 -3.86 11.71
N GLU A 263 13.16 -3.93 12.92
CA GLU A 263 12.31 -5.04 13.35
C GLU A 263 10.86 -4.73 12.93
N TYR A 264 10.20 -5.72 12.34
CA TYR A 264 8.81 -5.66 11.93
C TYR A 264 7.98 -6.42 12.95
N ILE A 265 7.02 -5.75 13.57
CA ILE A 265 6.06 -6.36 14.49
C ILE A 265 4.63 -6.04 14.06
N SER A 266 3.67 -6.86 14.47
CA SER A 266 2.26 -6.59 14.34
C SER A 266 1.69 -6.15 15.70
N LEU A 267 0.97 -5.05 15.75
CA LEU A 267 0.22 -4.65 16.94
C LEU A 267 -1.28 -4.75 16.66
N ASP A 268 -1.88 -5.89 17.01
CA ASP A 268 -3.27 -6.25 16.70
C ASP A 268 -3.62 -5.97 15.22
N GLY A 269 -2.80 -6.47 14.29
CA GLY A 269 -2.98 -6.33 12.85
C GLY A 269 -2.35 -5.09 12.22
N LEU A 270 -2.00 -4.04 12.99
CA LEU A 270 -1.29 -2.86 12.49
C LEU A 270 0.20 -3.20 12.30
N PRO A 271 0.78 -3.06 11.09
CA PRO A 271 2.20 -3.23 10.87
C PRO A 271 2.99 -2.10 11.56
N VAL A 272 4.05 -2.46 12.27
CA VAL A 272 4.92 -1.51 12.97
C VAL A 272 6.38 -1.77 12.61
N HIS A 273 7.03 -0.73 12.14
CA HIS A 273 8.47 -0.70 11.85
C HIS A 273 9.17 -0.07 13.05
N VAL A 274 9.93 -0.87 13.79
CA VAL A 274 10.68 -0.36 14.93
C VAL A 274 12.09 0.01 14.50
N ALA A 275 12.42 1.30 14.57
CA ALA A 275 13.79 1.75 14.43
C ALA A 275 14.54 1.43 15.71
N ASP A 276 15.46 0.46 15.66
CA ASP A 276 16.29 0.11 16.82
C ASP A 276 17.27 1.24 17.14
N THR A 277 16.92 2.03 18.16
CA THR A 277 17.85 2.98 18.76
C THR A 277 18.84 2.29 19.72
N ALA A 278 18.66 0.98 19.98
CA ALA A 278 19.41 0.20 20.94
C ALA A 278 20.46 -0.76 20.33
N GLY A 279 20.70 -0.73 19.01
CA GLY A 279 21.75 -1.52 18.32
C GLY A 279 23.18 -1.25 18.80
N ILE A 280 23.33 -0.82 20.04
CA ILE A 280 24.58 -0.64 20.76
C ILE A 280 24.72 -1.81 21.73
N ARG A 281 25.24 -2.95 21.21
CA ARG A 281 25.95 -3.88 22.08
C ARG A 281 27.16 -3.13 22.65
N GLU A 282 27.14 -2.99 23.96
CA GLU A 282 28.17 -2.51 24.88
C GLU A 282 29.58 -2.33 24.28
N SER A 283 30.04 -1.09 24.15
CA SER A 283 31.44 -0.74 24.29
C SER A 283 31.56 0.72 24.78
N THR A 284 32.40 0.86 25.77
CA THR A 284 32.67 1.99 26.64
C THR A 284 33.05 3.32 25.96
N ASP A 285 32.67 4.42 26.58
CA ASP A 285 33.21 5.81 26.57
C ASP A 285 33.21 6.72 25.31
N GLN A 286 32.91 6.24 24.09
CA GLN A 286 32.63 7.12 22.92
C GLN A 286 31.16 6.99 22.45
N VAL A 287 30.35 6.28 23.16
CA VAL A 287 29.06 5.72 22.74
C VAL A 287 27.89 6.64 23.06
N GLU A 288 28.03 7.54 24.03
CA GLU A 288 26.90 8.39 24.44
C GLU A 288 26.53 9.43 23.37
N ALA A 289 27.52 10.11 22.79
CA ALA A 289 27.28 11.11 21.73
C ALA A 289 26.79 10.49 20.43
N GLU A 290 27.27 9.30 20.05
CA GLU A 290 26.80 8.58 18.86
C GLU A 290 25.40 8.01 19.09
N GLY A 291 25.07 7.56 20.30
CA GLY A 291 23.75 7.09 20.69
C GLY A 291 22.69 8.17 20.57
N VAL A 292 22.99 9.38 21.08
CA VAL A 292 22.12 10.56 20.95
C VAL A 292 21.93 10.97 19.48
N ARG A 293 23.00 10.95 18.68
CA ARG A 293 22.93 11.27 17.26
C ARG A 293 22.03 10.28 16.49
N ARG A 294 22.13 8.99 16.76
CA ARG A 294 21.29 7.95 16.13
C ARG A 294 19.86 8.04 16.61
N ALA A 295 19.62 8.31 17.88
CA ALA A 295 18.27 8.54 18.40
C ALA A 295 17.60 9.72 17.70
N ARG A 296 18.30 10.86 17.53
CA ARG A 296 17.80 12.02 16.78
C ARG A 296 17.48 11.68 15.31
N ALA A 297 18.35 10.89 14.66
CA ALA A 297 18.09 10.45 13.28
C ALA A 297 16.85 9.54 13.19
N ALA A 298 16.64 8.66 14.17
CA ALA A 298 15.46 7.81 14.25
C ALA A 298 14.18 8.61 14.50
N PHE A 299 14.25 9.67 15.32
CA PHE A 299 13.09 10.53 15.58
C PHE A 299 12.58 11.23 14.32
N VAL A 300 13.47 11.72 13.45
CA VAL A 300 13.07 12.44 12.22
C VAL A 300 12.21 11.58 11.28
N SER A 301 12.38 10.27 11.31
CA SER A 301 11.63 9.33 10.46
C SER A 301 10.51 8.59 11.20
N ALA A 302 10.28 8.90 12.48
CA ALA A 302 9.28 8.23 13.30
C ALA A 302 7.92 8.94 13.22
N ASP A 303 6.85 8.13 13.16
CA ASP A 303 5.47 8.61 13.31
C ASP A 303 5.08 8.72 14.79
N LEU A 304 5.81 8.02 15.69
CA LEU A 304 5.60 7.98 17.11
C LEU A 304 6.91 7.65 17.84
N VAL A 305 7.14 8.30 18.99
CA VAL A 305 8.24 7.95 19.90
C VAL A 305 7.69 7.29 21.16
N LEU A 306 8.25 6.13 21.53
CA LEU A 306 8.03 5.50 22.85
C LEU A 306 9.23 5.83 23.75
N LEU A 307 9.05 6.72 24.71
CA LEU A 307 10.06 7.04 25.72
C LEU A 307 9.92 6.08 26.91
N VAL A 308 10.81 5.09 26.97
CA VAL A 308 10.82 4.07 28.04
C VAL A 308 11.51 4.61 29.27
N VAL A 309 10.76 4.72 30.34
CA VAL A 309 11.17 5.24 31.65
C VAL A 309 11.22 4.10 32.67
N ASP A 310 12.30 3.98 33.41
CA ASP A 310 12.42 3.03 34.53
C ASP A 310 11.73 3.55 35.78
N SER A 311 10.57 3.00 36.14
CA SER A 311 9.78 3.43 37.31
C SER A 311 10.47 3.22 38.66
N THR A 312 11.62 2.55 38.71
CA THR A 312 12.40 2.33 39.94
C THR A 312 13.48 3.39 40.16
N GLN A 313 13.67 4.30 39.18
CA GLN A 313 14.72 5.35 39.20
C GLN A 313 14.11 6.77 39.23
N ALA A 314 14.95 7.76 39.52
CA ALA A 314 14.55 9.17 39.46
C ALA A 314 14.11 9.56 38.06
N LEU A 315 13.05 10.37 37.94
CA LEU A 315 12.43 10.73 36.66
C LEU A 315 13.22 11.84 35.92
N GLU A 316 13.84 12.76 36.60
CA GLU A 316 14.44 13.96 36.00
C GLU A 316 15.47 13.66 34.90
N PRO A 317 16.43 12.72 35.07
CA PRO A 317 17.36 12.41 33.99
C PRO A 317 16.71 11.73 32.78
N GLN A 318 15.59 11.06 33.01
CA GLN A 318 14.87 10.31 31.96
C GLN A 318 13.97 11.26 31.16
N GLN A 319 13.37 12.24 31.81
CA GLN A 319 12.54 13.26 31.18
C GLN A 319 13.36 14.24 30.31
N ALA A 320 14.65 14.43 30.59
CA ALA A 320 15.52 15.21 29.71
C ALA A 320 15.56 14.72 28.28
N LEU A 321 15.39 13.39 28.06
CA LEU A 321 15.31 12.83 26.71
C LEU A 321 14.03 13.23 25.96
N LYS A 322 12.95 13.60 26.65
CA LYS A 322 11.71 14.05 26.03
C LYS A 322 11.92 15.38 25.28
N THR A 323 12.80 16.24 25.77
CA THR A 323 13.12 17.52 25.12
C THR A 323 13.89 17.36 23.81
N GLU A 324 14.44 16.17 23.55
CA GLU A 324 15.13 15.83 22.30
C GLU A 324 14.16 15.35 21.20
N VAL A 325 12.91 15.03 21.56
CA VAL A 325 11.87 14.62 20.59
C VAL A 325 11.32 15.88 19.92
N PRO A 326 11.25 15.92 18.58
CA PRO A 326 10.65 17.04 17.86
C PRO A 326 9.20 17.30 18.29
N GLU A 327 8.80 18.55 18.45
CA GLU A 327 7.45 18.93 18.92
C GLU A 327 6.30 18.41 18.03
N ASN A 328 6.58 18.20 16.75
CA ASN A 328 5.61 17.68 15.77
C ASN A 328 5.46 16.17 15.81
N ILE A 329 6.22 15.44 16.62
CA ILE A 329 6.15 13.97 16.72
C ILE A 329 5.55 13.60 18.08
N PRO A 330 4.44 12.87 18.12
CA PRO A 330 3.84 12.43 19.37
C PRO A 330 4.80 11.54 20.16
N CYS A 331 4.81 11.67 21.47
CA CYS A 331 5.69 10.93 22.37
C CYS A 331 4.88 10.31 23.51
N ILE A 332 4.85 8.96 23.56
CA ILE A 332 4.23 8.22 24.67
C ILE A 332 5.31 7.89 25.70
N GLU A 333 5.11 8.31 26.97
CA GLU A 333 5.94 7.91 28.10
C GLU A 333 5.51 6.52 28.61
N VAL A 334 6.40 5.54 28.46
CA VAL A 334 6.17 4.16 28.90
C VAL A 334 6.90 3.92 30.20
N HIS A 335 6.19 4.01 31.31
CA HIS A 335 6.72 3.76 32.65
C HIS A 335 6.85 2.24 32.86
N ASN A 336 8.03 1.71 32.57
CA ASN A 336 8.31 0.28 32.65
C ASN A 336 8.74 -0.17 34.07
N LYS A 337 8.71 -1.47 34.31
CA LYS A 337 9.07 -2.14 35.58
C LYS A 337 8.12 -1.79 36.74
N ILE A 338 6.85 -1.51 36.47
CA ILE A 338 5.85 -1.28 37.53
C ILE A 338 5.72 -2.44 38.52
N ASP A 339 6.08 -3.66 38.11
CA ASP A 339 6.12 -4.83 38.98
C ASP A 339 7.18 -4.76 40.08
N LEU A 340 8.17 -3.89 39.94
CA LEU A 340 9.22 -3.65 40.93
C LEU A 340 8.96 -2.37 41.77
N SER A 341 8.37 -1.33 41.16
CA SER A 341 8.05 -0.09 41.86
C SER A 341 6.74 -0.15 42.68
N GLY A 342 5.88 -1.14 42.39
CA GLY A 342 4.56 -1.25 43.01
C GLY A 342 3.55 -0.25 42.44
N ALA A 343 3.88 0.44 41.34
CA ALA A 343 2.96 1.36 40.68
C ALA A 343 1.84 0.58 39.95
N GLU A 344 0.67 1.19 39.80
CA GLU A 344 -0.46 0.62 39.06
C GLU A 344 -0.30 0.76 37.55
N THR A 345 -1.04 -0.03 36.79
CA THR A 345 -1.17 0.10 35.32
C THR A 345 -2.05 1.32 35.00
N VAL A 346 -1.55 2.51 35.26
CA VAL A 346 -2.26 3.75 34.96
C VAL A 346 -2.09 4.10 33.49
N VAL A 347 -3.18 4.54 32.84
CA VAL A 347 -3.16 5.18 31.52
C VAL A 347 -3.61 6.60 31.71
N ASP A 348 -2.80 7.54 31.29
CA ASP A 348 -3.15 8.95 31.19
C ASP A 348 -3.11 9.33 29.70
N GLU A 349 -4.29 9.45 29.10
CA GLU A 349 -4.43 9.76 27.67
C GLU A 349 -4.07 11.21 27.36
N ASP A 350 -4.31 12.14 28.30
CA ASP A 350 -4.01 13.57 28.14
C ASP A 350 -2.49 13.81 28.19
N LEU A 351 -1.79 13.10 29.08
CA LEU A 351 -0.34 13.18 29.21
C LEU A 351 0.41 12.18 28.31
N LEU A 352 -0.31 11.34 27.55
CA LEU A 352 0.27 10.25 26.74
C LEU A 352 1.22 9.38 27.58
N MET A 353 0.74 8.89 28.72
CA MET A 353 1.55 8.11 29.67
C MET A 353 0.88 6.76 29.97
N VAL A 354 1.70 5.70 30.08
CA VAL A 354 1.22 4.36 30.43
C VAL A 354 2.22 3.60 31.29
N GLY A 355 1.72 2.96 32.37
CA GLY A 355 2.48 2.05 33.21
C GLY A 355 2.48 0.62 32.67
N VAL A 356 3.67 0.01 32.51
CA VAL A 356 3.82 -1.36 32.02
C VAL A 356 4.82 -2.19 32.81
N SER A 357 4.66 -3.50 32.81
CA SER A 357 5.72 -4.45 33.12
C SER A 357 6.01 -5.32 31.90
N SER A 358 7.06 -4.99 31.17
CA SER A 358 7.48 -5.77 30.01
C SER A 358 7.77 -7.25 30.38
N LYS A 359 8.22 -7.51 31.61
CA LYS A 359 8.52 -8.86 32.10
C LYS A 359 7.27 -9.68 32.42
N LYS A 360 6.22 -9.06 32.96
CA LYS A 360 4.97 -9.74 33.36
C LYS A 360 3.84 -9.54 32.33
N GLY A 361 4.04 -8.76 31.30
CA GLY A 361 3.01 -8.46 30.30
C GLY A 361 1.90 -7.50 30.79
N GLN A 362 2.02 -6.92 31.97
CA GLN A 362 1.02 -6.01 32.54
C GLN A 362 1.06 -4.66 31.80
N GLY A 363 -0.11 -4.07 31.53
CA GLY A 363 -0.24 -2.77 30.87
C GLY A 363 0.05 -2.74 29.36
N LEU A 364 0.53 -3.84 28.75
CA LEU A 364 0.87 -3.88 27.32
C LEU A 364 -0.37 -3.66 26.43
N GLN A 365 -1.54 -4.16 26.81
CA GLN A 365 -2.78 -3.91 26.03
C GLN A 365 -3.14 -2.43 26.04
N ASN A 366 -2.96 -1.77 27.17
CA ASN A 366 -3.21 -0.33 27.28
C ASN A 366 -2.24 0.47 26.41
N LEU A 367 -0.95 0.06 26.39
CA LEU A 367 0.04 0.67 25.50
C LEU A 367 -0.34 0.51 24.03
N VAL A 368 -0.73 -0.69 23.58
CA VAL A 368 -1.16 -0.94 22.19
C VAL A 368 -2.39 -0.07 21.85
N ARG A 369 -3.36 0.01 22.76
CA ARG A 369 -4.54 0.87 22.56
C ARG A 369 -4.14 2.34 22.42
N LEU A 370 -3.25 2.85 23.30
CA LEU A 370 -2.79 4.23 23.27
C LEU A 370 -1.98 4.52 21.99
N ILE A 371 -1.11 3.60 21.55
CA ILE A 371 -0.41 3.71 20.26
C ILE A 371 -1.42 3.89 19.12
N LYS A 372 -2.40 2.97 19.00
CA LYS A 372 -3.43 3.03 17.95
C LYS A 372 -4.20 4.36 17.99
N GLN A 373 -4.58 4.81 19.15
CA GLN A 373 -5.31 6.07 19.33
C GLN A 373 -4.48 7.27 18.86
N VAL A 374 -3.22 7.34 19.24
CA VAL A 374 -2.32 8.46 18.89
C VAL A 374 -2.05 8.52 17.38
N VAL A 375 -1.91 7.36 16.71
CA VAL A 375 -1.69 7.32 15.25
C VAL A 375 -2.98 7.31 14.45
N GLY A 376 -4.14 7.41 15.12
CA GLY A 376 -5.43 7.41 14.45
C GLY A 376 -5.86 6.06 13.88
N ALA A 377 -5.24 4.94 14.32
CA ALA A 377 -5.60 3.61 13.84
C ALA A 377 -6.88 3.11 14.51
N SER A 378 -7.82 2.62 13.69
CA SER A 378 -9.07 2.02 14.19
C SER A 378 -8.82 0.72 14.96
N SER A 379 -9.68 0.43 15.93
CA SER A 379 -9.70 -0.86 16.62
C SER A 379 -10.33 -1.98 15.78
N SER A 380 -11.12 -1.64 14.76
CA SER A 380 -11.74 -2.59 13.82
C SER A 380 -11.16 -2.39 12.42
N HIS A 381 -10.78 -3.50 11.79
CA HIS A 381 -10.29 -3.54 10.41
C HIS A 381 -11.36 -4.07 9.43
N GLU A 382 -12.62 -4.18 9.88
CA GLU A 382 -13.71 -4.63 9.03
C GLU A 382 -14.03 -3.60 7.94
N GLY A 383 -14.10 -4.07 6.69
CA GLY A 383 -14.42 -3.22 5.54
C GLY A 383 -13.28 -2.33 5.04
N VAL A 384 -12.15 -2.24 5.74
CA VAL A 384 -11.00 -1.42 5.32
C VAL A 384 -10.31 -2.03 4.09
N PHE A 385 -10.03 -1.21 3.08
CA PHE A 385 -9.27 -1.54 1.87
C PHE A 385 -7.87 -0.91 1.93
N SER A 386 -6.89 -1.38 1.14
CA SER A 386 -5.57 -0.72 1.08
C SER A 386 -5.67 0.61 0.32
N ALA A 387 -4.92 1.61 0.77
CA ALA A 387 -4.80 2.89 0.10
C ALA A 387 -3.35 3.40 0.16
N ARG A 388 -3.04 4.35 -0.73
CA ARG A 388 -1.71 4.95 -0.84
C ARG A 388 -1.79 6.47 -0.65
N THR A 389 -0.68 7.10 -0.31
CA THR A 389 -0.59 8.57 -0.15
C THR A 389 -1.20 9.33 -1.32
N ARG A 390 -0.95 8.89 -2.58
CA ARG A 390 -1.55 9.53 -3.77
C ARG A 390 -3.08 9.53 -3.76
N HIS A 391 -3.71 8.48 -3.18
CA HIS A 391 -5.17 8.40 -3.05
C HIS A 391 -5.69 9.44 -2.06
N LEU A 392 -5.04 9.56 -0.90
CA LEU A 392 -5.37 10.57 0.10
C LEU A 392 -5.19 11.99 -0.44
N ASP A 393 -4.11 12.24 -1.19
CA ASP A 393 -3.87 13.53 -1.82
C ASP A 393 -4.95 13.86 -2.86
N ALA A 394 -5.39 12.87 -3.65
CA ALA A 394 -6.46 13.04 -4.61
C ALA A 394 -7.81 13.30 -3.92
N LEU A 395 -8.16 12.55 -2.87
CA LEU A 395 -9.36 12.76 -2.05
C LEU A 395 -9.37 14.15 -1.41
N LYS A 396 -8.24 14.58 -0.84
CA LYS A 396 -8.09 15.92 -0.25
C LYS A 396 -8.28 17.04 -1.27
N ARG A 397 -7.69 16.91 -2.46
CA ARG A 397 -7.91 17.90 -3.54
C ARG A 397 -9.36 17.92 -3.98
N THR A 398 -9.99 16.75 -4.12
CA THR A 398 -11.41 16.62 -4.44
C THR A 398 -12.28 17.33 -3.39
N GLN A 399 -12.01 17.10 -2.10
CA GLN A 399 -12.73 17.73 -1.00
C GLN A 399 -12.60 19.25 -1.02
N ASN A 400 -11.39 19.77 -1.25
CA ASN A 400 -11.15 21.21 -1.36
C ASN A 400 -11.95 21.84 -2.51
N HIS A 401 -12.03 21.17 -3.67
CA HIS A 401 -12.82 21.66 -4.80
C HIS A 401 -14.33 21.65 -4.51
N VAL A 402 -14.85 20.58 -3.89
CA VAL A 402 -16.26 20.50 -3.50
C VAL A 402 -16.61 21.60 -2.50
N GLU A 403 -15.76 21.83 -1.49
CA GLU A 403 -15.99 22.88 -0.49
C GLU A 403 -15.88 24.29 -1.12
N SER A 404 -14.86 24.54 -1.95
CA SER A 404 -14.73 25.80 -2.69
C SER A 404 -15.98 26.07 -3.55
N GLY A 405 -16.44 25.06 -4.30
CA GLY A 405 -17.65 25.17 -5.10
C GLY A 405 -18.90 25.48 -4.27
N ARG A 406 -19.03 24.84 -3.09
CA ARG A 406 -20.09 25.10 -2.14
C ARG A 406 -20.07 26.55 -1.63
N GLU A 407 -18.90 27.06 -1.24
CA GLU A 407 -18.72 28.46 -0.80
C GLU A 407 -19.05 29.45 -1.90
N GLN A 408 -18.62 29.19 -3.16
CA GLN A 408 -18.90 30.05 -4.30
C GLN A 408 -20.40 30.15 -4.58
N LEU A 409 -21.12 29.03 -4.52
CA LEU A 409 -22.58 29.06 -4.69
C LEU A 409 -23.27 29.79 -3.52
N GLN A 410 -22.90 29.44 -2.28
CA GLN A 410 -23.59 29.91 -1.07
C GLN A 410 -23.39 31.40 -0.80
N HIS A 411 -22.18 31.94 -1.03
CA HIS A 411 -21.84 33.33 -0.69
C HIS A 411 -21.87 34.28 -1.87
N TYR A 412 -21.63 33.79 -3.09
CA TYR A 412 -21.47 34.64 -4.27
C TYR A 412 -22.50 34.33 -5.34
N ASN A 413 -23.36 33.31 -5.16
CA ASN A 413 -24.34 32.84 -6.14
C ASN A 413 -23.71 32.68 -7.55
N ALA A 414 -22.54 32.02 -7.61
CA ALA A 414 -21.71 31.84 -8.80
C ALA A 414 -21.74 30.38 -9.29
N PRO A 415 -22.78 29.96 -10.01
CA PRO A 415 -22.97 28.59 -10.51
C PRO A 415 -21.90 28.19 -11.53
N GLU A 416 -21.40 29.12 -12.35
CA GLU A 416 -20.33 28.85 -13.32
C GLU A 416 -19.04 28.39 -12.61
N THR A 417 -18.72 29.03 -11.48
CA THR A 417 -17.55 28.68 -10.67
C THR A 417 -17.77 27.32 -9.99
N LEU A 418 -18.99 27.04 -9.51
CA LEU A 418 -19.34 25.72 -8.98
C LEU A 418 -19.15 24.62 -10.03
N ALA A 419 -19.62 24.81 -11.26
CA ALA A 419 -19.48 23.85 -12.35
C ALA A 419 -18.01 23.56 -12.64
N GLU A 420 -17.14 24.58 -12.66
CA GLU A 420 -15.69 24.42 -12.85
C GLU A 420 -15.04 23.70 -11.66
N GLU A 421 -15.39 24.05 -10.43
CA GLU A 421 -14.88 23.36 -9.23
C GLU A 421 -15.30 21.87 -9.22
N LEU A 422 -16.54 21.55 -9.60
CA LEU A 422 -16.99 20.16 -9.74
C LEU A 422 -16.22 19.42 -10.84
N ARG A 423 -15.88 20.08 -11.95
CA ARG A 423 -15.04 19.50 -13.00
C ARG A 423 -13.63 19.17 -12.49
N LEU A 424 -13.03 20.06 -11.70
CA LEU A 424 -11.72 19.86 -11.07
C LEU A 424 -11.75 18.75 -10.01
N ALA A 425 -12.83 18.70 -9.22
CA ALA A 425 -13.09 17.61 -8.28
C ALA A 425 -13.14 16.26 -8.98
N GLN A 426 -13.91 16.13 -10.07
CA GLN A 426 -14.00 14.92 -10.88
C GLN A 426 -12.64 14.49 -11.45
N LYS A 427 -11.85 15.46 -11.94
CA LYS A 427 -10.51 15.17 -12.44
C LYS A 427 -9.61 14.60 -11.33
N SER A 428 -9.59 15.23 -10.16
CA SER A 428 -8.77 14.79 -9.02
C SER A 428 -9.19 13.40 -8.53
N LEU A 429 -10.50 13.14 -8.45
CA LEU A 429 -11.03 11.85 -8.02
C LEU A 429 -10.73 10.73 -9.03
N GLY A 430 -10.87 11.01 -10.33
CA GLY A 430 -10.59 10.06 -11.40
C GLY A 430 -9.09 9.66 -11.53
N GLU A 431 -8.17 10.46 -10.98
CA GLU A 431 -6.76 10.08 -10.88
C GLU A 431 -6.55 8.82 -10.02
N ILE A 432 -7.43 8.55 -9.05
CA ILE A 432 -7.34 7.37 -8.17
C ILE A 432 -7.41 6.09 -8.98
N THR A 433 -8.41 5.96 -9.86
CA THR A 433 -8.63 4.78 -10.69
C THR A 433 -7.85 4.79 -12.00
N GLY A 434 -7.13 5.88 -12.29
CA GLY A 434 -6.27 6.00 -13.48
C GLY A 434 -6.95 6.62 -14.70
N GLN A 435 -8.13 7.23 -14.56
CA GLN A 435 -8.86 7.81 -15.70
C GLN A 435 -8.21 9.07 -16.29
N TYR A 436 -7.43 9.82 -15.49
CA TYR A 436 -6.87 11.13 -15.85
C TYR A 436 -5.40 11.28 -15.47
N LEU A 437 -4.61 10.19 -15.57
CA LEU A 437 -3.20 10.24 -15.21
C LEU A 437 -2.30 10.49 -16.43
N PRO A 438 -1.23 11.28 -16.28
CA PRO A 438 -0.17 11.38 -17.26
C PRO A 438 0.61 10.06 -17.40
N ASP A 439 1.08 9.75 -18.62
CA ASP A 439 1.84 8.52 -18.91
C ASP A 439 3.11 8.39 -18.05
N ASP A 440 3.81 9.50 -17.77
CA ASP A 440 5.01 9.51 -16.92
C ASP A 440 4.71 9.01 -15.49
N LEU A 441 3.54 9.36 -14.94
CA LEU A 441 3.14 8.93 -13.62
C LEU A 441 2.74 7.44 -13.60
N LEU A 442 2.06 6.96 -14.64
CA LEU A 442 1.77 5.54 -14.81
C LEU A 442 3.08 4.73 -14.87
N GLY A 443 4.04 5.19 -15.68
CA GLY A 443 5.36 4.58 -15.76
C GLY A 443 6.08 4.53 -14.41
N ALA A 444 6.03 5.60 -13.62
CA ALA A 444 6.61 5.63 -12.28
C ALA A 444 5.95 4.64 -11.31
N ILE A 445 4.62 4.54 -11.32
CA ILE A 445 3.86 3.60 -10.47
C ILE A 445 4.27 2.16 -10.80
N PHE A 446 4.20 1.76 -12.08
CA PHE A 446 4.49 0.38 -12.48
C PHE A 446 5.98 0.02 -12.34
N SER A 447 6.91 0.97 -12.47
CA SER A 447 8.35 0.73 -12.26
C SER A 447 8.69 0.31 -10.82
N SER A 448 7.84 0.60 -9.85
CA SER A 448 8.00 0.18 -8.46
C SER A 448 7.56 -1.28 -8.20
N PHE A 449 6.91 -1.94 -9.17
CA PHE A 449 6.41 -3.30 -9.02
C PHE A 449 7.49 -4.35 -9.29
N CYS A 450 7.27 -5.57 -8.80
CA CYS A 450 8.17 -6.69 -9.07
C CYS A 450 8.16 -7.11 -10.56
N ILE A 451 9.31 -7.59 -11.07
CA ILE A 451 9.40 -8.19 -12.41
C ILE A 451 8.58 -9.49 -12.43
N GLY A 452 7.79 -9.69 -13.49
CA GLY A 452 6.96 -10.89 -13.66
C GLY A 452 5.50 -10.72 -13.19
N LYS A 453 5.16 -9.50 -12.78
CA LYS A 453 3.80 -9.11 -12.36
C LYS A 453 3.33 -7.88 -13.07
#